data_697e018b8e7fd5ddea5edf23e2094bde
#
_entry.id   697e018b8e7fd5ddea5edf23e2094bde
#
_cell.length_a   1.000
_cell.length_b   1.000
_cell.length_c   1.000
_cell.angle_alpha   90.00
_cell.angle_beta   90.00
_cell.angle_gamma   90.00
#
_symmetry.space_group_name_H-M   'P 1'
#
loop_
_entity.id
_entity.type
_entity.pdbx_description
1 polymer ?
#
loop_
_entity_poly.entity_id
_entity_poly.type
_entity_poly.pdbx_seq_one_letter_code
_entity_poly.pdbx_strand_id
1 'polypeptide(L)'
;LSMKRGSVVDATLIAAPSSTKNQDKKRDPEMSQTKKGNQWYFGMKAHIGVDAESGLIHTVECTTAKVADNVMLKDCLHGEEKIVFADRGYHQNNRTLEHFASEDGLAILVPSKKPKGGELTEQQKKSNRVLSAIRAVVEHPFRVIKQQFGFTKVRYRGLKKNTAQIVTLFALSNLWMVRHRLMPTTGEVRP
;
A
#
# COMPACT_ATOMS: atom_id res chain seq x y z
N LEU A 1 -3.98 20.99 1.98
CA LEU A 1 -2.96 20.06 2.46
C LEU A 1 -1.86 20.01 1.41
N SER A 2 -0.68 20.52 1.73
CA SER A 2 0.50 20.39 0.89
C SER A 2 1.09 19.00 1.07
N MET A 3 1.31 18.27 -0.02
CA MET A 3 2.06 17.01 0.03
C MET A 3 3.52 17.32 0.42
N LYS A 4 4.05 16.52 1.35
CA LYS A 4 5.39 16.72 1.85
C LYS A 4 6.38 15.78 1.14
N ARG A 5 7.66 16.06 1.33
CA ARG A 5 8.76 15.42 0.60
C ARG A 5 9.03 13.95 0.98
N GLY A 6 8.14 13.32 1.77
CA GLY A 6 8.28 11.96 2.23
C GLY A 6 7.05 11.13 1.95
N SER A 7 7.19 9.99 1.28
CA SER A 7 6.10 9.05 1.00
C SER A 7 6.37 7.67 1.62
N VAL A 8 5.30 7.01 2.05
CA VAL A 8 5.32 5.58 2.43
C VAL A 8 4.61 4.80 1.35
N VAL A 9 5.26 3.76 0.82
CA VAL A 9 4.68 2.90 -0.22
C VAL A 9 4.44 1.51 0.34
N ASP A 10 3.26 0.96 0.08
CA ASP A 10 2.91 -0.41 0.44
C ASP A 10 1.79 -0.96 -0.46
N ALA A 11 1.54 -2.26 -0.39
CA ALA A 11 0.51 -2.92 -1.18
C ALA A 11 -0.36 -3.84 -0.33
N THR A 12 -1.63 -3.95 -0.71
CA THR A 12 -2.56 -4.85 -0.05
C THR A 12 -3.25 -5.77 -1.05
N LEU A 13 -3.45 -7.02 -0.65
CA LEU A 13 -4.23 -8.00 -1.41
C LEU A 13 -5.72 -7.78 -1.19
N ILE A 14 -6.46 -7.80 -2.30
CA ILE A 14 -7.91 -7.83 -2.35
C ILE A 14 -8.32 -9.14 -2.99
N ALA A 15 -9.04 -9.97 -2.25
CA ALA A 15 -9.44 -11.30 -2.71
C ALA A 15 -10.46 -11.24 -3.85
N ALA A 16 -10.38 -12.18 -4.76
CA ALA A 16 -11.39 -12.42 -5.80
C ALA A 16 -12.01 -13.81 -5.65
N PRO A 17 -13.23 -14.05 -6.15
CA PRO A 17 -13.82 -15.36 -6.17
C PRO A 17 -12.95 -16.35 -6.94
N SER A 18 -12.50 -17.40 -6.26
CA SER A 18 -11.70 -18.47 -6.88
C SER A 18 -12.57 -19.59 -7.47
N SER A 19 -13.88 -19.55 -7.24
CA SER A 19 -14.84 -20.54 -7.73
C SER A 19 -15.01 -20.47 -9.23
N THR A 20 -15.16 -21.61 -9.88
CA THR A 20 -15.53 -21.76 -11.30
C THR A 20 -17.02 -22.08 -11.48
N LYS A 21 -17.81 -22.03 -10.38
CA LYS A 21 -19.27 -22.27 -10.40
C LYS A 21 -20.03 -21.03 -10.87
N ASN A 22 -19.63 -20.46 -12.01
CA ASN A 22 -20.30 -19.36 -12.71
C ASN A 22 -20.73 -19.84 -14.10
N GLN A 23 -21.49 -18.99 -14.81
CA GLN A 23 -21.99 -19.30 -16.15
C GLN A 23 -20.86 -19.68 -17.12
N ASP A 24 -19.72 -18.99 -17.05
CA ASP A 24 -18.58 -19.21 -17.93
C ASP A 24 -17.67 -20.39 -17.47
N LYS A 25 -17.95 -20.99 -16.31
CA LYS A 25 -17.12 -22.03 -15.68
C LYS A 25 -15.62 -21.66 -15.58
N LYS A 26 -15.30 -20.37 -15.50
CA LYS A 26 -13.93 -19.84 -15.48
C LYS A 26 -13.77 -18.79 -14.39
N ARG A 27 -12.57 -18.77 -13.81
CA ARG A 27 -12.16 -17.67 -12.94
C ARG A 27 -12.02 -16.38 -13.75
N ASP A 28 -11.96 -15.24 -13.06
CA ASP A 28 -11.68 -13.95 -13.70
C ASP A 28 -10.26 -13.97 -14.29
N PRO A 29 -10.08 -13.81 -15.62
CA PRO A 29 -8.77 -13.89 -16.27
C PRO A 29 -7.85 -12.71 -15.93
N GLU A 30 -8.42 -11.57 -15.47
CA GLU A 30 -7.66 -10.39 -15.06
C GLU A 30 -7.18 -10.47 -13.60
N MET A 31 -7.56 -11.52 -12.88
CA MET A 31 -7.07 -11.81 -11.53
C MET A 31 -6.02 -12.92 -11.57
N SER A 32 -5.16 -12.96 -10.56
CA SER A 32 -4.10 -13.96 -10.49
C SER A 32 -3.88 -14.52 -9.09
N GLN A 33 -3.12 -15.61 -9.02
CA GLN A 33 -2.70 -16.19 -7.75
C GLN A 33 -1.38 -15.58 -7.29
N THR A 34 -1.24 -15.43 -5.98
CA THR A 34 0.01 -15.10 -5.31
C THR A 34 0.12 -15.86 -4.01
N LYS A 35 1.34 -16.11 -3.56
CA LYS A 35 1.60 -16.78 -2.29
C LYS A 35 2.11 -15.77 -1.27
N LYS A 36 1.49 -15.73 -0.08
CA LYS A 36 1.98 -14.94 1.05
C LYS A 36 2.19 -15.89 2.23
N GLY A 37 3.44 -16.06 2.64
CA GLY A 37 3.80 -17.13 3.57
C GLY A 37 3.49 -18.50 2.96
N ASN A 38 2.73 -19.34 3.68
CA ASN A 38 2.29 -20.66 3.21
C ASN A 38 0.88 -20.67 2.58
N GLN A 39 0.22 -19.51 2.48
CA GLN A 39 -1.15 -19.41 1.98
C GLN A 39 -1.19 -18.83 0.56
N TRP A 40 -2.03 -19.44 -0.29
CA TRP A 40 -2.33 -18.96 -1.62
C TRP A 40 -3.55 -18.04 -1.63
N TYR A 41 -3.43 -16.95 -2.36
CA TYR A 41 -4.50 -15.98 -2.57
C TYR A 41 -4.77 -15.84 -4.06
N PHE A 42 -6.04 -15.66 -4.42
CA PHE A 42 -6.46 -15.32 -5.77
C PHE A 42 -7.15 -13.96 -5.74
N GLY A 43 -6.72 -13.03 -6.60
CA GLY A 43 -7.27 -11.68 -6.64
C GLY A 43 -6.39 -10.67 -7.31
N MET A 44 -6.42 -9.45 -6.78
CA MET A 44 -5.66 -8.29 -7.21
C MET A 44 -4.89 -7.66 -6.05
N LYS A 45 -3.98 -6.75 -6.38
CA LYS A 45 -3.30 -5.88 -5.41
C LYS A 45 -3.69 -4.43 -5.64
N ALA A 46 -3.83 -3.71 -4.56
CA ALA A 46 -3.83 -2.25 -4.55
C ALA A 46 -2.52 -1.77 -3.93
N HIS A 47 -1.74 -1.04 -4.71
CA HIS A 47 -0.51 -0.38 -4.30
C HIS A 47 -0.84 1.08 -4.01
N ILE A 48 -0.35 1.63 -2.93
CA ILE A 48 -0.62 3.02 -2.54
C ILE A 48 0.66 3.75 -2.17
N GLY A 49 0.69 5.02 -2.54
CA GLY A 49 1.61 6.01 -2.01
C GLY A 49 0.88 6.91 -1.00
N VAL A 50 1.46 7.05 0.17
CA VAL A 50 0.88 7.76 1.31
C VAL A 50 1.87 8.81 1.79
N ASP A 51 1.43 10.04 2.00
CA ASP A 51 2.27 11.07 2.63
C ASP A 51 2.66 10.64 4.05
N ALA A 52 3.95 10.62 4.32
CA ALA A 52 4.52 10.07 5.57
C ALA A 52 4.12 10.84 6.83
N GLU A 53 3.70 12.10 6.70
CA GLU A 53 3.32 12.93 7.84
C GLU A 53 1.81 12.93 8.08
N SER A 54 1.01 13.17 7.03
CA SER A 54 -0.45 13.24 7.18
C SER A 54 -1.12 11.87 7.16
N GLY A 55 -0.46 10.85 6.59
CA GLY A 55 -1.03 9.53 6.36
C GLY A 55 -2.06 9.49 5.23
N LEU A 56 -2.21 10.58 4.45
CA LEU A 56 -3.17 10.65 3.36
C LEU A 56 -2.60 10.03 2.08
N ILE A 57 -3.45 9.30 1.38
CA ILE A 57 -3.11 8.65 0.13
C ILE A 57 -3.08 9.70 -0.98
N HIS A 58 -2.00 9.74 -1.73
CA HIS A 58 -1.84 10.58 -2.92
C HIS A 58 -1.87 9.78 -4.23
N THR A 59 -1.46 8.51 -4.20
CA THR A 59 -1.40 7.65 -5.38
C THR A 59 -2.00 6.28 -5.10
N VAL A 60 -2.75 5.75 -6.06
CA VAL A 60 -3.36 4.41 -6.00
C VAL A 60 -3.19 3.74 -7.35
N GLU A 61 -2.50 2.60 -7.34
CA GLU A 61 -2.33 1.74 -8.50
C GLU A 61 -2.86 0.33 -8.24
N CYS A 62 -3.44 -0.28 -9.23
CA CYS A 62 -4.02 -1.60 -9.11
C CYS A 62 -3.44 -2.57 -10.14
N THR A 63 -3.05 -3.74 -9.67
CA THR A 63 -2.49 -4.78 -10.53
C THR A 63 -3.10 -6.14 -10.22
N THR A 64 -2.82 -7.13 -11.06
CA THR A 64 -3.11 -8.52 -10.69
C THR A 64 -2.21 -8.94 -9.53
N ALA A 65 -2.66 -9.90 -8.71
CA ALA A 65 -1.94 -10.30 -7.50
C ALA A 65 -0.52 -10.84 -7.73
N LYS A 66 -0.17 -11.27 -8.94
CA LYS A 66 1.16 -11.80 -9.29
C LYS A 66 2.25 -10.73 -9.45
N VAL A 67 1.87 -9.47 -9.67
CA VAL A 67 2.84 -8.39 -9.82
C VAL A 67 3.55 -8.16 -8.50
N ALA A 68 4.88 -8.09 -8.53
CA ALA A 68 5.67 -7.85 -7.32
C ALA A 68 5.58 -6.38 -6.91
N ASP A 69 5.57 -6.13 -5.59
CA ASP A 69 5.32 -4.79 -5.04
C ASP A 69 6.42 -3.80 -5.45
N ASN A 70 7.67 -4.25 -5.52
CA ASN A 70 8.81 -3.43 -5.92
C ASN A 70 8.76 -2.92 -7.37
N VAL A 71 8.04 -3.61 -8.26
CA VAL A 71 7.84 -3.17 -9.66
C VAL A 71 6.99 -1.90 -9.72
N MET A 72 6.05 -1.76 -8.79
CA MET A 72 5.09 -0.66 -8.73
C MET A 72 5.59 0.55 -7.92
N LEU A 73 6.83 0.51 -7.41
CA LEU A 73 7.36 1.57 -6.55
C LEU A 73 7.26 2.95 -7.22
N LYS A 74 7.75 3.06 -8.46
CA LYS A 74 7.76 4.32 -9.20
C LYS A 74 6.35 4.86 -9.46
N ASP A 75 5.44 3.98 -9.82
CA ASP A 75 4.05 4.34 -10.13
C ASP A 75 3.27 4.79 -8.87
N CYS A 76 3.78 4.48 -7.68
CA CYS A 76 3.21 4.92 -6.40
C CYS A 76 3.73 6.27 -5.91
N LEU A 77 4.62 6.94 -6.65
CA LEU A 77 5.21 8.23 -6.28
C LEU A 77 4.51 9.37 -7.02
N HIS A 78 4.49 10.56 -6.40
CA HIS A 78 3.97 11.78 -7.03
C HIS A 78 5.05 12.63 -7.72
N GLY A 79 6.33 12.26 -7.59
CA GLY A 79 7.46 12.84 -8.32
C GLY A 79 8.19 13.99 -7.62
N GLU A 80 7.73 14.44 -6.44
CA GLU A 80 8.38 15.49 -5.64
C GLU A 80 9.01 14.95 -4.35
N GLU A 81 9.03 13.63 -4.20
CA GLU A 81 9.59 12.98 -3.02
C GLU A 81 11.11 13.16 -2.96
N LYS A 82 11.59 13.38 -1.74
CA LYS A 82 13.01 13.29 -1.40
C LYS A 82 13.33 12.00 -0.64
N ILE A 83 12.34 11.43 0.04
CA ILE A 83 12.49 10.24 0.85
C ILE A 83 11.28 9.33 0.65
N VAL A 84 11.53 8.05 0.42
CA VAL A 84 10.50 7.00 0.35
C VAL A 84 10.78 5.92 1.37
N PHE A 85 9.77 5.55 2.13
CA PHE A 85 9.78 4.46 3.08
C PHE A 85 9.03 3.27 2.50
N ALA A 86 9.67 2.12 2.41
CA ALA A 86 9.07 0.92 1.85
C ALA A 86 9.35 -0.33 2.70
N ASP A 87 8.64 -1.43 2.43
CA ASP A 87 8.83 -2.71 3.10
C ASP A 87 10.12 -3.41 2.61
N ARG A 88 10.55 -4.41 3.35
CA ARG A 88 11.65 -5.31 2.97
C ARG A 88 11.44 -6.02 1.64
N GLY A 89 10.19 -6.23 1.23
CA GLY A 89 9.84 -6.78 -0.08
C GLY A 89 10.37 -5.94 -1.24
N TYR A 90 10.54 -4.65 -1.04
CA TYR A 90 11.09 -3.73 -2.04
C TYR A 90 12.62 -3.83 -2.17
N HIS A 91 13.29 -4.49 -1.23
CA HIS A 91 14.76 -4.67 -1.24
C HIS A 91 15.25 -5.75 -2.22
N GLN A 92 14.35 -6.50 -2.87
CA GLN A 92 14.74 -7.69 -3.65
C GLN A 92 15.50 -7.40 -4.95
N ASN A 93 15.55 -6.13 -5.39
CA ASN A 93 16.34 -5.71 -6.55
C ASN A 93 17.15 -4.46 -6.22
N ASN A 94 18.28 -4.62 -5.52
CA ASN A 94 19.21 -3.53 -5.16
C ASN A 94 19.50 -2.60 -6.35
N ARG A 95 19.67 -3.16 -7.56
CA ARG A 95 19.96 -2.37 -8.78
C ARG A 95 18.86 -1.37 -9.13
N THR A 96 17.59 -1.74 -8.97
CA THR A 96 16.47 -0.83 -9.29
C THR A 96 16.38 0.29 -8.27
N LEU A 97 16.54 -0.01 -6.98
CA LEU A 97 16.47 0.99 -5.91
C LEU A 97 17.68 1.95 -5.94
N GLU A 98 18.89 1.41 -6.19
CA GLU A 98 20.10 2.20 -6.34
C GLU A 98 20.06 3.10 -7.58
N HIS A 99 19.47 2.61 -8.68
CA HIS A 99 19.30 3.37 -9.90
C HIS A 99 18.34 4.57 -9.70
N PHE A 100 17.20 4.36 -9.04
CA PHE A 100 16.29 5.46 -8.68
C PHE A 100 16.92 6.49 -7.74
N ALA A 101 17.64 6.03 -6.72
CA ALA A 101 18.30 6.90 -5.78
C ALA A 101 19.41 7.77 -6.43
N SER A 102 20.03 7.27 -7.51
CA SER A 102 21.11 7.97 -8.20
C SER A 102 20.63 8.98 -9.25
N GLU A 103 19.50 8.73 -9.92
CA GLU A 103 19.02 9.60 -11.00
C GLU A 103 18.26 10.84 -10.48
N ASP A 104 17.45 10.69 -9.43
CA ASP A 104 16.53 11.72 -8.97
C ASP A 104 16.88 12.33 -7.60
N GLY A 105 17.99 11.94 -6.98
CA GLY A 105 18.34 12.35 -5.61
C GLY A 105 17.35 11.85 -4.56
N LEU A 106 16.60 10.80 -4.87
CA LEU A 106 15.58 10.19 -4.04
C LEU A 106 16.22 9.19 -3.06
N ALA A 107 16.00 9.36 -1.76
CA ALA A 107 16.44 8.40 -0.74
C ALA A 107 15.33 7.35 -0.50
N ILE A 108 15.64 6.07 -0.73
CA ILE A 108 14.71 4.96 -0.45
C ILE A 108 15.18 4.22 0.81
N LEU A 109 14.35 4.26 1.85
CA LEU A 109 14.64 3.69 3.15
C LEU A 109 13.81 2.42 3.38
N VAL A 110 14.50 1.29 3.50
CA VAL A 110 13.94 -0.02 3.80
C VAL A 110 14.58 -0.62 5.05
N PRO A 111 13.81 -1.34 5.88
CA PRO A 111 14.37 -1.97 7.08
C PRO A 111 15.46 -2.99 6.75
N SER A 112 16.59 -2.92 7.45
CA SER A 112 17.71 -3.86 7.30
C SER A 112 17.25 -5.30 7.53
N LYS A 113 17.74 -6.21 6.68
CA LYS A 113 17.48 -7.65 6.79
C LYS A 113 18.51 -8.30 7.70
N LYS A 114 18.05 -9.25 8.54
CA LYS A 114 18.97 -10.08 9.33
C LYS A 114 19.89 -10.88 8.40
N PRO A 115 21.20 -10.80 8.55
CA PRO A 115 22.13 -11.58 7.75
C PRO A 115 21.98 -13.08 8.04
N LYS A 116 22.30 -13.92 7.06
CA LYS A 116 22.21 -15.37 7.21
C LYS A 116 23.28 -15.82 8.23
N GLY A 117 22.85 -16.43 9.35
CA GLY A 117 23.76 -16.87 10.40
C GLY A 117 24.26 -15.79 11.37
N GLY A 118 23.78 -14.54 11.24
CA GLY A 118 24.17 -13.42 12.12
C GLY A 118 22.97 -12.75 12.78
N GLU A 119 23.23 -11.67 13.51
CA GLU A 119 22.21 -10.80 14.09
C GLU A 119 22.33 -9.37 13.55
N LEU A 120 21.24 -8.60 13.67
CA LEU A 120 21.28 -7.19 13.42
C LEU A 120 22.07 -6.48 14.51
N THR A 121 22.89 -5.50 14.12
CA THR A 121 23.53 -4.61 15.09
C THR A 121 22.48 -3.80 15.86
N GLU A 122 22.82 -3.30 17.04
CA GLU A 122 21.92 -2.46 17.84
C GLU A 122 21.51 -1.20 17.08
N GLN A 123 22.40 -0.62 16.28
CA GLN A 123 22.09 0.51 15.42
C GLN A 123 21.05 0.15 14.34
N GLN A 124 21.20 -1.01 13.69
CA GLN A 124 20.24 -1.50 12.71
C GLN A 124 18.87 -1.81 13.34
N LYS A 125 18.86 -2.40 14.55
CA LYS A 125 17.61 -2.63 15.31
C LYS A 125 16.90 -1.32 15.61
N LYS A 126 17.66 -0.29 16.07
CA LYS A 126 17.12 1.04 16.36
C LYS A 126 16.56 1.72 15.10
N SER A 127 17.31 1.70 13.99
CA SER A 127 16.85 2.22 12.69
C SER A 127 15.59 1.50 12.21
N ASN A 128 15.55 0.16 12.26
CA ASN A 128 14.39 -0.62 11.88
C ASN A 128 13.13 -0.27 12.70
N ARG A 129 13.28 0.03 14.00
CA ARG A 129 12.18 0.47 14.87
C ARG A 129 11.61 1.81 14.40
N VAL A 130 12.48 2.78 14.10
CA VAL A 130 12.08 4.09 13.59
C VAL A 130 11.36 3.95 12.24
N LEU A 131 11.94 3.20 11.29
CA LEU A 131 11.34 2.95 9.98
C LEU A 131 9.98 2.26 10.09
N SER A 132 9.83 1.29 11.01
CA SER A 132 8.56 0.61 11.23
C SER A 132 7.50 1.56 11.80
N ALA A 133 7.87 2.48 12.69
CA ALA A 133 6.95 3.48 13.23
C ALA A 133 6.45 4.44 12.13
N ILE A 134 7.35 4.93 11.26
CA ILE A 134 6.96 5.79 10.12
C ILE A 134 6.05 5.01 9.17
N ARG A 135 6.40 3.77 8.83
CA ARG A 135 5.60 2.94 7.91
C ARG A 135 4.22 2.56 8.45
N ALA A 136 4.01 2.62 9.76
CA ALA A 136 2.70 2.29 10.34
C ALA A 136 1.57 3.20 9.81
N VAL A 137 1.86 4.38 9.28
CA VAL A 137 0.83 5.28 8.72
C VAL A 137 0.09 4.67 7.52
N VAL A 138 0.76 3.82 6.72
CA VAL A 138 0.14 3.18 5.54
C VAL A 138 -0.90 2.12 5.93
N GLU A 139 -0.84 1.61 7.13
CA GLU A 139 -1.82 0.62 7.63
C GLU A 139 -3.21 1.27 7.88
N HIS A 140 -3.25 2.58 8.17
CA HIS A 140 -4.51 3.28 8.45
C HIS A 140 -5.47 3.26 7.27
N PRO A 141 -5.11 3.70 6.06
CA PRO A 141 -6.00 3.62 4.90
C PRO A 141 -6.42 2.18 4.58
N PHE A 142 -5.53 1.20 4.69
CA PHE A 142 -5.90 -0.21 4.50
C PHE A 142 -6.92 -0.69 5.53
N ARG A 143 -6.79 -0.27 6.78
CA ARG A 143 -7.77 -0.57 7.82
C ARG A 143 -9.11 0.08 7.51
N VAL A 144 -9.13 1.34 7.07
CA VAL A 144 -10.38 2.03 6.73
C VAL A 144 -11.13 1.28 5.63
N ILE A 145 -10.51 0.97 4.50
CA ILE A 145 -11.21 0.29 3.41
C ILE A 145 -11.65 -1.13 3.78
N LYS A 146 -10.85 -1.87 4.55
CA LYS A 146 -11.14 -3.27 4.88
C LYS A 146 -12.10 -3.42 6.06
N GLN A 147 -11.95 -2.62 7.10
CA GLN A 147 -12.73 -2.76 8.34
C GLN A 147 -13.89 -1.79 8.40
N GLN A 148 -13.70 -0.50 8.05
CA GLN A 148 -14.78 0.49 8.13
C GLN A 148 -15.71 0.37 6.93
N PHE A 149 -15.17 0.19 5.72
CA PHE A 149 -15.98 0.08 4.49
C PHE A 149 -16.28 -1.37 4.10
N GLY A 150 -15.72 -2.36 4.80
CA GLY A 150 -15.98 -3.79 4.57
C GLY A 150 -15.48 -4.31 3.22
N PHE A 151 -14.51 -3.63 2.59
CA PHE A 151 -14.01 -4.01 1.27
C PHE A 151 -12.79 -4.94 1.38
N THR A 152 -13.06 -6.23 1.59
CA THR A 152 -12.03 -7.28 1.67
C THR A 152 -11.95 -8.13 0.40
N LYS A 153 -12.95 -8.02 -0.48
CA LYS A 153 -13.10 -8.83 -1.68
C LYS A 153 -13.65 -7.96 -2.82
N VAL A 154 -13.18 -8.21 -4.05
CA VAL A 154 -13.68 -7.54 -5.25
C VAL A 154 -15.19 -7.79 -5.44
N ARG A 155 -15.89 -6.78 -5.94
CA ARG A 155 -17.35 -6.84 -6.18
C ARG A 155 -17.70 -6.97 -7.66
N TYR A 156 -16.77 -6.65 -8.53
CA TYR A 156 -16.94 -6.70 -9.98
C TYR A 156 -16.02 -7.74 -10.61
N ARG A 157 -16.31 -8.13 -11.84
CA ARG A 157 -15.41 -8.89 -12.70
C ARG A 157 -14.55 -7.92 -13.51
N GLY A 158 -13.27 -8.25 -13.66
CA GLY A 158 -12.29 -7.45 -14.37
C GLY A 158 -11.56 -6.42 -13.50
N LEU A 159 -10.34 -6.09 -13.92
CA LEU A 159 -9.47 -5.18 -13.16
C LEU A 159 -9.99 -3.74 -13.18
N LYS A 160 -10.39 -3.24 -14.37
CA LYS A 160 -10.81 -1.84 -14.57
C LYS A 160 -11.91 -1.37 -13.61
N LYS A 161 -12.99 -2.16 -13.48
CA LYS A 161 -14.13 -1.79 -12.61
C LYS A 161 -13.75 -1.81 -11.13
N ASN A 162 -12.96 -2.81 -10.72
CA ASN A 162 -12.48 -2.92 -9.35
C ASN A 162 -11.45 -1.83 -9.02
N THR A 163 -10.59 -1.43 -9.96
CA THR A 163 -9.68 -0.28 -9.81
C THR A 163 -10.46 1.01 -9.56
N ALA A 164 -11.47 1.32 -10.38
CA ALA A 164 -12.31 2.51 -10.19
C ALA A 164 -12.97 2.52 -8.81
N GLN A 165 -13.48 1.37 -8.35
CA GLN A 165 -14.06 1.23 -7.02
C GLN A 165 -13.02 1.46 -5.92
N ILE A 166 -11.82 0.87 -6.04
CA ILE A 166 -10.75 1.00 -5.05
C ILE A 166 -10.26 2.45 -4.95
N VAL A 167 -10.07 3.14 -6.08
CA VAL A 167 -9.70 4.56 -6.10
C VAL A 167 -10.74 5.40 -5.37
N THR A 168 -12.03 5.17 -5.63
CA THR A 168 -13.12 5.85 -4.91
C THR A 168 -13.08 5.57 -3.42
N LEU A 169 -12.88 4.31 -3.01
CA LEU A 169 -12.80 3.94 -1.59
C LEU A 169 -11.61 4.58 -0.89
N PHE A 170 -10.45 4.69 -1.55
CA PHE A 170 -9.30 5.37 -0.97
C PHE A 170 -9.49 6.88 -0.89
N ALA A 171 -10.16 7.51 -1.86
CA ALA A 171 -10.55 8.92 -1.77
C ALA A 171 -11.48 9.16 -0.57
N LEU A 172 -12.49 8.32 -0.38
CA LEU A 172 -13.38 8.35 0.79
C LEU A 172 -12.62 8.04 2.09
N SER A 173 -11.60 7.17 2.05
CA SER A 173 -10.73 6.89 3.20
C SER A 173 -9.97 8.15 3.64
N ASN A 174 -9.46 8.95 2.71
CA ASN A 174 -8.82 10.23 3.03
C ASN A 174 -9.80 11.16 3.75
N LEU A 175 -11.02 11.33 3.24
CA LEU A 175 -12.06 12.13 3.90
C LEU A 175 -12.40 11.58 5.29
N TRP A 176 -12.53 10.26 5.42
CA TRP A 176 -12.77 9.60 6.70
C TRP A 176 -11.66 9.88 7.73
N MET A 177 -10.39 9.82 7.32
CA MET A 177 -9.26 10.04 8.21
C MET A 177 -9.18 11.50 8.70
N VAL A 178 -9.56 12.47 7.86
CA VAL A 178 -9.53 13.90 8.23
C VAL A 178 -10.88 14.44 8.72
N ARG A 179 -11.93 13.62 8.83
CA ARG A 179 -13.31 14.04 9.14
C ARG A 179 -13.42 14.95 10.37
N HIS A 180 -12.64 14.68 11.41
CA HIS A 180 -12.66 15.50 12.64
C HIS A 180 -12.02 16.89 12.45
N ARG A 181 -11.17 17.04 11.44
CA ARG A 181 -10.60 18.35 11.06
C ARG A 181 -11.52 19.14 10.11
N LEU A 182 -12.36 18.43 9.36
CA LEU A 182 -13.30 19.03 8.39
C LEU A 182 -14.63 19.40 9.03
N MET A 183 -15.05 18.69 10.06
CA MET A 183 -16.26 19.02 10.81
C MET A 183 -15.90 20.04 11.90
N PRO A 184 -16.48 21.24 11.91
CA PRO A 184 -16.34 22.13 13.05
C PRO A 184 -16.89 21.40 14.29
N THR A 185 -16.15 21.47 15.39
CA THR A 185 -16.65 21.04 16.70
C THR A 185 -17.75 22.02 17.14
N THR A 186 -18.95 21.86 16.59
CA THR A 186 -20.13 22.45 17.19
C THR A 186 -20.32 21.72 18.52
N GLY A 187 -20.19 22.47 19.63
CA GLY A 187 -20.35 21.97 21.00
C GLY A 187 -21.77 21.54 21.32
N GLU A 188 -22.47 20.91 20.41
CA GLU A 188 -23.75 20.28 20.64
C GLU A 188 -23.52 18.82 21.02
N VAL A 189 -23.64 18.59 22.32
CA VAL A 189 -23.85 17.27 22.91
C VAL A 189 -25.07 16.67 22.21
N ARG A 190 -24.88 15.57 21.46
CA ARG A 190 -26.02 14.79 20.99
C ARG A 190 -26.74 14.18 22.18
N PRO A 191 -28.08 14.24 22.21
CA PRO A 191 -28.88 13.59 23.23
C PRO A 191 -28.70 12.08 23.23
#